data_78f1a07040e784d2db1adb739700ad5d
#
_entry.id   78f1a07040e784d2db1adb739700ad5d
#
_cell.length_a   1.000
_cell.length_b   1.000
_cell.length_c   1.000
_cell.angle_alpha   90.00
_cell.angle_beta   90.00
_cell.angle_gamma   90.00
#
_symmetry.space_group_name_H-M   'P 1'
#
loop_
_entity.id
_entity.type
_entity.pdbx_description
1 polymer ?
#
loop_
_entity_poly.entity_id
_entity_poly.type
_entity_poly.pdbx_seq_one_letter_code
_entity_poly.pdbx_strand_id
1 'polypeptide(L)'
;MKKRPNLLFILTDDQGAWAMHCAGNADIQTPNLDRLAAQGTRFDNFFCASPVCSPARASILTGRIPSQHGVHDWIRSGSLDKKALGEHADHPYFASEDVPIQYLQGLTTYPDLLAQNGYTCALAGKWHLGDSMQPQHGFSHWYTIGRGGCLYNQADVIEDGKLHFESRYITDLITEHALDYLDAFAGQENPFYVSVHYTAPHDPWDEDQHPAEYIDLYRNCEFTATPDEPLHPNQIPTAPGGTGEERKRLLRGYYAAVSAMDAGVGRLLDK
;
A
#
# COMPACT_ATOMS: atom_id res chain seq x y z
N MET A 1 -4.59 -20.38 -29.29
CA MET A 1 -4.04 -19.07 -28.82
C MET A 1 -3.14 -19.32 -27.65
N LYS A 2 -2.01 -18.57 -27.49
CA LYS A 2 -1.19 -18.68 -26.27
C LYS A 2 -2.03 -18.25 -25.06
N LYS A 3 -1.99 -19.03 -23.98
CA LYS A 3 -2.67 -18.69 -22.71
C LYS A 3 -2.08 -17.36 -22.19
N ARG A 4 -2.95 -16.39 -21.91
CA ARG A 4 -2.52 -15.10 -21.34
C ARG A 4 -2.08 -15.34 -19.89
N PRO A 5 -1.00 -14.69 -19.40
CA PRO A 5 -0.54 -14.87 -18.02
C PRO A 5 -1.50 -14.23 -17.01
N ASN A 6 -1.58 -14.82 -15.84
CA ASN A 6 -2.10 -14.13 -14.67
C ASN A 6 -1.08 -13.09 -14.19
N LEU A 7 -1.57 -12.02 -13.59
CA LEU A 7 -0.74 -10.91 -13.11
C LEU A 7 -1.00 -10.68 -11.62
N LEU A 8 0.05 -10.71 -10.83
CA LEU A 8 0.07 -10.27 -9.44
C LEU A 8 0.95 -9.02 -9.36
N PHE A 9 0.37 -7.90 -8.95
CA PHE A 9 1.06 -6.64 -8.75
C PHE A 9 1.08 -6.30 -7.26
N ILE A 10 2.26 -6.09 -6.69
CA ILE A 10 2.44 -5.73 -5.28
C ILE A 10 3.03 -4.34 -5.22
N LEU A 11 2.36 -3.43 -4.52
CA LEU A 11 2.77 -2.06 -4.31
C LEU A 11 2.89 -1.78 -2.82
N THR A 12 4.04 -1.26 -2.41
CA THR A 12 4.32 -0.80 -1.05
C THR A 12 4.17 0.72 -0.97
N ASP A 13 4.04 1.27 0.23
CA ASP A 13 3.91 2.71 0.46
C ASP A 13 5.04 3.21 1.37
N ASP A 14 5.76 4.25 0.93
CA ASP A 14 6.90 4.85 1.63
C ASP A 14 8.08 3.89 1.90
N GLN A 15 8.22 2.83 1.11
CA GLN A 15 9.39 1.95 1.21
C GLN A 15 10.61 2.59 0.54
N GLY A 16 11.63 2.91 1.35
CA GLY A 16 12.90 3.39 0.83
C GLY A 16 13.60 2.33 -0.04
N ALA A 17 14.28 2.75 -1.10
CA ALA A 17 15.03 1.84 -1.97
C ALA A 17 16.07 0.99 -1.22
N TRP A 18 16.57 1.52 -0.10
CA TRP A 18 17.50 0.85 0.83
C TRP A 18 16.83 -0.16 1.76
N ALA A 19 15.50 -0.16 1.87
CA ALA A 19 14.75 -0.94 2.86
C ALA A 19 14.47 -2.37 2.39
N MET A 20 15.48 -3.04 1.83
CA MET A 20 15.48 -4.46 1.45
C MET A 20 16.88 -5.03 1.64
N HIS A 21 16.99 -6.27 2.10
CA HIS A 21 18.31 -6.92 2.26
C HIS A 21 19.00 -7.09 0.91
N CYS A 22 18.29 -7.51 -0.14
CA CYS A 22 18.82 -7.62 -1.50
C CYS A 22 19.26 -6.26 -2.11
N ALA A 23 18.87 -5.14 -1.51
CA ALA A 23 19.34 -3.80 -1.90
C ALA A 23 20.60 -3.35 -1.14
N GLY A 24 21.17 -4.21 -0.29
CA GLY A 24 22.41 -3.95 0.45
C GLY A 24 22.20 -3.57 1.91
N ASN A 25 20.98 -3.57 2.43
CA ASN A 25 20.71 -3.33 3.84
C ASN A 25 20.89 -4.62 4.64
N ALA A 26 22.03 -4.76 5.33
CA ALA A 26 22.35 -5.95 6.10
C ALA A 26 21.55 -6.10 7.41
N ASP A 27 20.93 -5.03 7.88
CA ASP A 27 20.20 -5.01 9.14
C ASP A 27 18.74 -5.48 8.98
N ILE A 28 18.13 -5.30 7.79
CA ILE A 28 16.71 -5.59 7.56
C ILE A 28 16.47 -7.04 7.11
N GLN A 29 15.40 -7.63 7.59
CA GLN A 29 15.04 -9.02 7.27
C GLN A 29 13.89 -9.05 6.25
N THR A 30 14.25 -9.36 4.99
CA THR A 30 13.31 -9.44 3.87
C THR A 30 13.57 -10.69 2.99
N PRO A 31 13.49 -11.90 3.57
CA PRO A 31 13.88 -13.12 2.85
C PRO A 31 12.99 -13.43 1.64
N ASN A 32 11.72 -12.99 1.64
CA ASN A 32 10.80 -13.24 0.54
C ASN A 32 11.00 -12.25 -0.62
N LEU A 33 11.29 -10.98 -0.33
CA LEU A 33 11.71 -10.02 -1.34
C LEU A 33 13.08 -10.42 -1.94
N ASP A 34 13.99 -10.94 -1.12
CA ASP A 34 15.26 -11.49 -1.60
C ASP A 34 15.04 -12.68 -2.53
N ARG A 35 14.13 -13.60 -2.17
CA ARG A 35 13.72 -14.73 -3.03
C ARG A 35 13.15 -14.24 -4.37
N LEU A 36 12.26 -13.25 -4.33
CA LEU A 36 11.69 -12.65 -5.54
C LEU A 36 12.77 -12.00 -6.42
N ALA A 37 13.69 -11.24 -5.83
CA ALA A 37 14.80 -10.62 -6.53
C ALA A 37 15.75 -11.67 -7.17
N ALA A 38 16.01 -12.79 -6.47
CA ALA A 38 16.85 -13.87 -6.98
C ALA A 38 16.21 -14.65 -8.14
N GLN A 39 14.87 -14.70 -8.22
CA GLN A 39 14.12 -15.41 -9.24
C GLN A 39 13.70 -14.53 -10.43
N GLY A 40 13.83 -13.21 -10.28
CA GLY A 40 13.33 -12.23 -11.24
C GLY A 40 14.41 -11.26 -11.71
N THR A 41 13.95 -10.09 -12.14
CA THR A 41 14.80 -8.97 -12.54
C THR A 41 14.59 -7.81 -11.57
N ARG A 42 15.66 -7.35 -10.91
CA ARG A 42 15.68 -6.15 -10.10
C ARG A 42 16.09 -4.94 -10.94
N PHE A 43 15.29 -3.87 -10.87
CA PHE A 43 15.59 -2.61 -11.54
C PHE A 43 16.15 -1.61 -10.52
N ASP A 44 17.48 -1.41 -10.54
CA ASP A 44 18.16 -0.53 -9.57
C ASP A 44 17.90 0.97 -9.82
N ASN A 45 17.51 1.32 -11.04
CA ASN A 45 17.23 2.69 -11.47
C ASN A 45 15.76 2.81 -11.93
N PHE A 46 14.82 2.54 -11.05
CA PHE A 46 13.40 2.71 -11.30
C PHE A 46 12.85 3.82 -10.41
N PHE A 47 12.43 4.93 -11.03
CA PHE A 47 12.06 6.15 -10.33
C PHE A 47 10.56 6.37 -10.34
N CYS A 48 10.02 6.81 -9.21
CA CYS A 48 8.65 7.28 -9.10
C CYS A 48 8.49 8.64 -9.80
N ALA A 49 7.38 8.83 -10.51
CA ALA A 49 7.09 10.10 -11.20
C ALA A 49 6.81 11.26 -10.22
N SER A 50 6.42 10.95 -9.00
CA SER A 50 6.24 11.89 -7.89
C SER A 50 6.44 11.15 -6.58
N PRO A 51 7.17 11.71 -5.59
CA PRO A 51 7.42 11.07 -4.29
C PRO A 51 6.26 11.28 -3.30
N VAL A 52 5.02 11.28 -3.78
CA VAL A 52 3.79 11.43 -2.98
C VAL A 52 2.80 10.38 -3.40
N CYS A 53 2.11 9.75 -2.44
CA CYS A 53 1.29 8.56 -2.68
C CYS A 53 0.21 8.73 -3.76
N SER A 54 -0.65 9.74 -3.69
CA SER A 54 -1.74 9.91 -4.68
C SER A 54 -1.22 10.19 -6.10
N PRO A 55 -0.29 11.13 -6.34
CA PRO A 55 0.29 11.34 -7.67
C PRO A 55 1.04 10.12 -8.21
N ALA A 56 1.79 9.41 -7.34
CA ALA A 56 2.49 8.19 -7.74
C ALA A 56 1.53 7.09 -8.20
N ARG A 57 0.45 6.86 -7.43
CA ARG A 57 -0.59 5.87 -7.78
C ARG A 57 -1.31 6.23 -9.08
N ALA A 58 -1.66 7.51 -9.26
CA ALA A 58 -2.24 8.00 -10.50
C ALA A 58 -1.29 7.79 -11.70
N SER A 59 0.00 8.06 -11.52
CA SER A 59 1.01 7.84 -12.57
C SER A 59 1.17 6.36 -12.91
N ILE A 60 1.21 5.47 -11.91
CA ILE A 60 1.30 4.01 -12.11
C ILE A 60 0.09 3.52 -12.92
N LEU A 61 -1.12 3.92 -12.52
CA LEU A 61 -2.35 3.43 -13.15
C LEU A 61 -2.55 3.97 -14.57
N THR A 62 -2.18 5.23 -14.82
CA THR A 62 -2.46 5.90 -16.11
C THR A 62 -1.29 5.88 -17.09
N GLY A 63 -0.06 5.60 -16.62
CA GLY A 63 1.17 5.76 -17.42
C GLY A 63 1.49 7.22 -17.73
N ARG A 64 0.94 8.19 -16.98
CA ARG A 64 1.09 9.64 -17.19
C ARG A 64 1.80 10.29 -16.02
N ILE A 65 2.40 11.45 -16.23
CA ILE A 65 2.98 12.29 -15.16
C ILE A 65 1.90 13.19 -14.52
N PRO A 66 2.11 13.74 -13.30
CA PRO A 66 1.12 14.55 -12.58
C PRO A 66 0.49 15.67 -13.39
N SER A 67 1.27 16.38 -14.21
CA SER A 67 0.75 17.43 -15.09
C SER A 67 -0.20 16.96 -16.20
N GLN A 68 -0.26 15.66 -16.47
CA GLN A 68 -1.14 15.06 -17.49
C GLN A 68 -2.38 14.39 -16.88
N HIS A 69 -2.26 13.79 -15.68
CA HIS A 69 -3.41 13.16 -15.02
C HIS A 69 -4.11 14.06 -13.99
N GLY A 70 -3.53 15.22 -13.64
CA GLY A 70 -4.16 16.25 -12.82
C GLY A 70 -4.09 16.01 -11.29
N VAL A 71 -3.57 14.89 -10.83
CA VAL A 71 -3.35 14.63 -9.40
C VAL A 71 -1.93 15.10 -9.04
N HIS A 72 -1.84 16.28 -8.44
CA HIS A 72 -0.55 16.96 -8.24
C HIS A 72 0.03 16.77 -6.85
N ASP A 73 -0.82 16.47 -5.85
CA ASP A 73 -0.42 16.37 -4.45
C ASP A 73 -1.25 15.33 -3.71
N TRP A 74 -0.97 15.14 -2.43
CA TRP A 74 -1.67 14.26 -1.53
C TRP A 74 -3.16 14.60 -1.45
N ILE A 75 -4.02 13.61 -1.67
CA ILE A 75 -5.48 13.77 -1.62
C ILE A 75 -5.94 13.72 -0.15
N ARG A 76 -6.55 14.81 0.32
CA ARG A 76 -7.00 14.97 1.71
C ARG A 76 -8.45 14.58 1.97
N SER A 77 -9.27 14.54 0.92
CA SER A 77 -10.73 14.33 1.02
C SER A 77 -11.28 13.72 -0.24
N GLY A 78 -12.56 13.40 -0.22
CA GLY A 78 -13.25 12.80 -1.37
C GLY A 78 -13.06 11.28 -1.47
N SER A 79 -12.59 10.65 -0.39
CA SER A 79 -12.47 9.19 -0.31
C SER A 79 -13.79 8.54 0.12
N LEU A 80 -14.56 9.19 0.99
CA LEU A 80 -15.75 8.64 1.62
C LEU A 80 -16.96 9.57 1.46
N ASP A 81 -18.15 8.99 1.31
CA ASP A 81 -19.40 9.72 1.43
C ASP A 81 -19.75 9.91 2.92
N LYS A 82 -19.62 11.13 3.42
CA LYS A 82 -19.91 11.45 4.82
C LYS A 82 -21.32 11.03 5.25
N LYS A 83 -22.30 11.08 4.35
CA LYS A 83 -23.66 10.66 4.64
C LYS A 83 -23.80 9.15 4.81
N ALA A 84 -22.93 8.38 4.15
CA ALA A 84 -22.90 6.93 4.26
C ALA A 84 -22.14 6.42 5.50
N LEU A 85 -21.40 7.29 6.20
CA LEU A 85 -20.62 6.93 7.39
C LEU A 85 -21.48 6.64 8.63
N GLY A 86 -22.79 7.02 8.64
CA GLY A 86 -23.69 6.77 9.75
C GLY A 86 -23.17 7.35 11.06
N GLU A 87 -23.03 6.50 12.10
CA GLU A 87 -22.53 6.88 13.42
C GLU A 87 -21.06 7.34 13.42
N HIS A 88 -20.29 7.00 12.38
CA HIS A 88 -18.88 7.38 12.24
C HIS A 88 -18.71 8.78 11.63
N ALA A 89 -19.76 9.44 11.14
CA ALA A 89 -19.69 10.72 10.42
C ALA A 89 -19.01 11.85 11.21
N ASP A 90 -19.15 11.84 12.54
CA ASP A 90 -18.56 12.83 13.44
C ASP A 90 -17.19 12.43 14.00
N HIS A 91 -16.67 11.27 13.60
CA HIS A 91 -15.35 10.86 14.03
C HIS A 91 -14.27 11.79 13.47
N PRO A 92 -13.31 12.28 14.28
CA PRO A 92 -12.28 13.24 13.84
C PRO A 92 -11.51 12.81 12.59
N TYR A 93 -11.34 11.53 12.38
CA TYR A 93 -10.65 10.99 11.19
C TYR A 93 -11.35 11.33 9.88
N PHE A 94 -12.67 11.56 9.90
CA PHE A 94 -13.47 11.86 8.72
C PHE A 94 -13.87 13.33 8.61
N ALA A 95 -13.27 14.20 9.42
CA ALA A 95 -13.60 15.63 9.46
C ALA A 95 -13.41 16.34 8.10
N SER A 96 -12.50 15.86 7.27
CA SER A 96 -12.25 16.40 5.93
C SER A 96 -13.08 15.74 4.83
N GLU A 97 -13.81 14.64 5.12
CA GLU A 97 -14.65 13.95 4.14
C GLU A 97 -16.00 14.65 4.01
N ASP A 98 -16.53 14.65 2.78
CA ASP A 98 -17.87 15.22 2.48
C ASP A 98 -18.56 14.35 1.41
N VAL A 99 -18.19 14.51 0.14
CA VAL A 99 -18.69 13.70 -0.97
C VAL A 99 -17.53 12.99 -1.66
N PRO A 100 -17.72 11.73 -2.10
CA PRO A 100 -16.67 11.02 -2.80
C PRO A 100 -16.36 11.66 -4.16
N ILE A 101 -15.08 11.68 -4.51
CA ILE A 101 -14.56 12.23 -5.76
C ILE A 101 -13.75 11.16 -6.48
N GLN A 102 -14.06 10.91 -7.74
CA GLN A 102 -13.27 10.02 -8.60
C GLN A 102 -12.21 10.84 -9.33
N TYR A 103 -11.01 10.94 -8.74
CA TYR A 103 -9.95 11.82 -9.26
C TYR A 103 -9.40 11.41 -10.62
N LEU A 104 -9.60 10.16 -11.04
CA LEU A 104 -9.19 9.69 -12.36
C LEU A 104 -10.37 9.58 -13.34
N GLN A 105 -11.53 10.15 -13.02
CA GLN A 105 -12.71 10.11 -13.90
C GLN A 105 -12.37 10.63 -15.31
N GLY A 106 -12.73 9.87 -16.32
CA GLY A 106 -12.48 10.22 -17.72
C GLY A 106 -11.08 9.85 -18.23
N LEU A 107 -10.20 9.33 -17.37
CA LEU A 107 -8.90 8.78 -17.77
C LEU A 107 -9.00 7.26 -17.94
N THR A 108 -8.32 6.72 -18.93
CA THR A 108 -8.14 5.29 -19.09
C THR A 108 -6.92 4.84 -18.30
N THR A 109 -7.08 3.79 -17.50
CA THR A 109 -6.01 3.16 -16.74
C THR A 109 -5.64 1.81 -17.33
N TYR A 110 -4.48 1.24 -16.97
CA TYR A 110 -4.13 -0.08 -17.47
C TYR A 110 -5.06 -1.20 -16.96
N PRO A 111 -5.62 -1.15 -15.72
CA PRO A 111 -6.63 -2.13 -15.31
C PRO A 111 -7.92 -2.05 -16.16
N ASP A 112 -8.33 -0.85 -16.64
CA ASP A 112 -9.44 -0.74 -17.60
C ASP A 112 -9.13 -1.54 -18.88
N LEU A 113 -7.90 -1.42 -19.38
CA LEU A 113 -7.47 -2.14 -20.57
C LEU A 113 -7.40 -3.65 -20.32
N LEU A 114 -6.94 -4.08 -19.14
CA LEU A 114 -6.93 -5.49 -18.76
C LEU A 114 -8.36 -6.05 -18.71
N ALA A 115 -9.29 -5.37 -18.04
CA ALA A 115 -10.69 -5.77 -17.95
C ALA A 115 -11.36 -5.85 -19.33
N GLN A 116 -11.15 -4.85 -20.20
CA GLN A 116 -11.63 -4.85 -21.59
C GLN A 116 -11.07 -6.03 -22.41
N ASN A 117 -9.91 -6.54 -22.03
CA ASN A 117 -9.32 -7.73 -22.64
C ASN A 117 -9.62 -9.02 -21.87
N GLY A 118 -10.65 -9.04 -21.03
CA GLY A 118 -11.18 -10.22 -20.36
C GLY A 118 -10.40 -10.70 -19.16
N TYR A 119 -9.62 -9.83 -18.50
CA TYR A 119 -9.08 -10.12 -17.18
C TYR A 119 -10.12 -9.86 -16.10
N THR A 120 -10.16 -10.71 -15.08
CA THR A 120 -10.82 -10.41 -13.82
C THR A 120 -9.85 -9.60 -12.95
N CYS A 121 -10.23 -8.38 -12.58
CA CYS A 121 -9.34 -7.48 -11.84
C CYS A 121 -9.81 -7.30 -10.40
N ALA A 122 -8.89 -7.48 -9.44
CA ALA A 122 -9.13 -7.30 -8.01
C ALA A 122 -8.11 -6.35 -7.39
N LEU A 123 -8.53 -5.57 -6.38
CA LEU A 123 -7.67 -4.72 -5.57
C LEU A 123 -7.86 -5.05 -4.09
N ALA A 124 -6.76 -5.27 -3.39
CA ALA A 124 -6.71 -5.37 -1.94
C ALA A 124 -5.73 -4.33 -1.38
N GLY A 125 -6.21 -3.42 -0.52
CA GLY A 125 -5.41 -2.45 0.21
C GLY A 125 -5.64 -0.99 -0.17
N LYS A 126 -4.62 -0.16 -0.17
CA LYS A 126 -4.72 1.31 -0.30
C LYS A 126 -5.06 1.74 -1.73
N TRP A 127 -6.20 2.43 -1.91
CA TRP A 127 -6.57 3.10 -3.15
C TRP A 127 -5.99 4.51 -3.26
N HIS A 128 -6.42 5.40 -2.39
CA HIS A 128 -5.99 6.78 -2.23
C HIS A 128 -6.07 7.65 -3.51
N LEU A 129 -7.08 7.41 -4.33
CA LEU A 129 -7.41 8.21 -5.52
C LEU A 129 -8.88 8.66 -5.51
N GLY A 130 -9.36 8.98 -4.32
CA GLY A 130 -10.73 9.40 -4.04
C GLY A 130 -11.63 8.21 -3.72
N ASP A 131 -12.89 8.30 -4.10
CA ASP A 131 -13.97 7.35 -3.78
C ASP A 131 -13.51 5.91 -3.52
N SER A 132 -13.37 5.56 -2.24
CA SER A 132 -12.96 4.21 -1.82
C SER A 132 -14.15 3.27 -1.66
N MET A 133 -15.39 3.80 -1.72
CA MET A 133 -16.61 3.06 -1.40
C MET A 133 -16.99 2.02 -2.45
N GLN A 134 -16.44 2.10 -3.65
CA GLN A 134 -16.82 1.23 -4.76
C GLN A 134 -15.65 0.95 -5.71
N PRO A 135 -15.68 -0.19 -6.41
CA PRO A 135 -14.70 -0.50 -7.44
C PRO A 135 -14.67 0.54 -8.56
N GLN A 136 -13.47 0.84 -9.06
CA GLN A 136 -13.25 1.77 -10.16
C GLN A 136 -12.27 1.17 -11.18
N HIS A 137 -12.19 1.78 -12.36
CA HIS A 137 -11.12 1.53 -13.34
C HIS A 137 -10.86 0.05 -13.65
N GLY A 138 -11.91 -0.68 -14.03
CA GLY A 138 -11.82 -2.08 -14.43
C GLY A 138 -11.71 -3.07 -13.28
N PHE A 139 -11.55 -2.63 -12.04
CA PHE A 139 -11.63 -3.50 -10.87
C PHE A 139 -13.08 -3.95 -10.63
N SER A 140 -13.28 -5.23 -10.33
CA SER A 140 -14.57 -5.83 -10.00
C SER A 140 -14.62 -6.46 -8.60
N HIS A 141 -13.48 -6.63 -7.98
CA HIS A 141 -13.31 -7.12 -6.61
C HIS A 141 -12.50 -6.08 -5.84
N TRP A 142 -12.96 -5.73 -4.64
CA TRP A 142 -12.53 -4.51 -3.99
C TRP A 142 -12.55 -4.63 -2.47
N TYR A 143 -11.37 -4.59 -1.88
CA TYR A 143 -11.16 -4.43 -0.45
C TYR A 143 -10.16 -3.30 -0.26
N THR A 144 -10.54 -2.20 0.39
CA THR A 144 -9.65 -1.05 0.54
C THR A 144 -9.66 -0.49 1.95
N ILE A 145 -8.57 0.21 2.31
CA ILE A 145 -8.63 1.16 3.41
C ILE A 145 -9.47 2.37 2.96
N GLY A 146 -10.18 2.98 3.91
CA GLY A 146 -11.14 4.05 3.60
C GLY A 146 -10.49 5.30 3.03
N ARG A 147 -9.25 5.60 3.44
CA ARG A 147 -8.54 6.85 3.09
C ARG A 147 -7.09 6.61 2.68
N GLY A 148 -6.28 7.69 2.71
CA GLY A 148 -4.88 7.65 2.31
C GLY A 148 -3.91 7.05 3.34
N GLY A 149 -4.34 6.77 4.55
CA GLY A 149 -3.58 6.13 5.62
C GLY A 149 -4.51 5.67 6.73
N CYS A 150 -4.04 4.74 7.55
CA CYS A 150 -4.78 4.19 8.69
C CYS A 150 -3.82 3.78 9.80
N LEU A 151 -4.35 3.53 11.00
CA LEU A 151 -3.63 2.81 12.04
C LEU A 151 -3.52 1.33 11.64
N TYR A 152 -2.43 0.67 12.01
CA TYR A 152 -2.24 -0.74 11.65
C TYR A 152 -3.18 -1.70 12.38
N ASN A 153 -3.61 -1.35 13.60
CA ASN A 153 -4.46 -2.18 14.46
C ASN A 153 -5.89 -1.64 14.62
N GLN A 154 -6.24 -0.56 13.90
CA GLN A 154 -7.58 0.04 13.90
C GLN A 154 -7.83 0.68 12.53
N ALA A 155 -7.66 -0.10 11.47
CA ALA A 155 -7.82 0.40 10.12
C ALA A 155 -9.30 0.64 9.80
N ASP A 156 -9.58 1.80 9.22
CA ASP A 156 -10.84 2.06 8.53
C ASP A 156 -10.80 1.38 7.17
N VAL A 157 -11.66 0.40 6.95
CA VAL A 157 -11.70 -0.41 5.73
C VAL A 157 -13.07 -0.37 5.06
N ILE A 158 -13.06 -0.55 3.75
CA ILE A 158 -14.26 -0.67 2.93
C ILE A 158 -14.34 -2.09 2.37
N GLU A 159 -15.41 -2.76 2.72
CA GLU A 159 -15.78 -4.06 2.20
C GLU A 159 -17.27 -4.03 1.81
N ASP A 160 -17.60 -4.53 0.63
CA ASP A 160 -18.97 -4.49 0.08
C ASP A 160 -19.62 -3.10 0.12
N GLY A 161 -18.84 -2.04 -0.11
CA GLY A 161 -19.30 -0.67 -0.10
C GLY A 161 -19.63 -0.11 1.29
N LYS A 162 -19.21 -0.76 2.36
CA LYS A 162 -19.43 -0.33 3.74
C LYS A 162 -18.14 -0.08 4.47
N LEU A 163 -18.14 1.00 5.26
CA LEU A 163 -17.06 1.30 6.19
C LEU A 163 -17.21 0.48 7.47
N HIS A 164 -16.13 -0.09 7.94
CA HIS A 164 -15.99 -0.59 9.30
C HIS A 164 -14.55 -0.45 9.79
N PHE A 165 -14.33 -0.61 11.10
CA PHE A 165 -13.02 -0.58 11.70
C PHE A 165 -12.54 -2.00 12.00
N GLU A 166 -11.35 -2.32 11.51
CA GLU A 166 -10.70 -3.60 11.76
C GLU A 166 -9.67 -3.50 12.88
N SER A 167 -9.77 -4.40 13.86
CA SER A 167 -8.82 -4.48 14.97
C SER A 167 -7.62 -5.39 14.69
N ARG A 168 -7.66 -6.17 13.62
CA ARG A 168 -6.55 -7.00 13.17
C ARG A 168 -5.52 -6.18 12.41
N TYR A 169 -4.31 -6.69 12.36
CA TYR A 169 -3.20 -6.03 11.66
C TYR A 169 -3.49 -5.89 10.16
N ILE A 170 -3.54 -4.64 9.66
CA ILE A 170 -4.01 -4.36 8.30
C ILE A 170 -3.15 -5.01 7.21
N THR A 171 -1.84 -5.18 7.44
CA THR A 171 -0.95 -5.87 6.50
C THR A 171 -1.37 -7.32 6.27
N ASP A 172 -1.79 -8.02 7.34
CA ASP A 172 -2.30 -9.40 7.24
C ASP A 172 -3.64 -9.44 6.52
N LEU A 173 -4.55 -8.52 6.84
CA LEU A 173 -5.86 -8.41 6.18
C LEU A 173 -5.73 -8.21 4.68
N ILE A 174 -4.88 -7.28 4.25
CA ILE A 174 -4.60 -7.04 2.83
C ILE A 174 -4.07 -8.32 2.16
N THR A 175 -3.16 -9.03 2.83
CA THR A 175 -2.62 -10.29 2.33
C THR A 175 -3.68 -11.37 2.22
N GLU A 176 -4.54 -11.52 3.23
CA GLU A 176 -5.61 -12.51 3.27
C GLU A 176 -6.63 -12.27 2.16
N HIS A 177 -7.13 -11.05 2.00
CA HIS A 177 -8.05 -10.71 0.90
C HIS A 177 -7.42 -10.96 -0.48
N ALA A 178 -6.14 -10.67 -0.64
CA ALA A 178 -5.43 -10.98 -1.89
C ALA A 178 -5.35 -12.49 -2.13
N LEU A 179 -5.09 -13.31 -1.10
CA LEU A 179 -5.08 -14.76 -1.18
C LEU A 179 -6.48 -15.31 -1.51
N ASP A 180 -7.53 -14.76 -0.92
CA ASP A 180 -8.92 -15.15 -1.21
C ASP A 180 -9.26 -14.87 -2.68
N TYR A 181 -8.81 -13.74 -3.23
CA TYR A 181 -8.98 -13.46 -4.66
C TYR A 181 -8.20 -14.45 -5.54
N LEU A 182 -6.95 -14.76 -5.18
CA LEU A 182 -6.17 -15.77 -5.91
C LEU A 182 -6.86 -17.14 -5.88
N ASP A 183 -7.43 -17.55 -4.74
CA ASP A 183 -8.20 -18.79 -4.61
C ASP A 183 -9.47 -18.77 -5.47
N ALA A 184 -10.22 -17.70 -5.41
CA ALA A 184 -11.45 -17.55 -6.19
C ALA A 184 -11.20 -17.59 -7.71
N PHE A 185 -10.02 -17.13 -8.15
CA PHE A 185 -9.69 -17.03 -9.58
C PHE A 185 -8.89 -18.23 -10.11
N ALA A 186 -8.28 -19.05 -9.25
CA ALA A 186 -7.38 -20.15 -9.65
C ALA A 186 -8.02 -21.16 -10.63
N GLY A 187 -9.34 -21.38 -10.55
CA GLY A 187 -10.09 -22.31 -11.41
C GLY A 187 -10.77 -21.68 -12.63
N GLN A 188 -10.61 -20.38 -12.85
CA GLN A 188 -11.31 -19.67 -13.91
C GLN A 188 -10.58 -19.82 -15.27
N GLU A 189 -11.36 -19.79 -16.36
CA GLU A 189 -10.79 -19.81 -17.73
C GLU A 189 -10.13 -18.47 -18.10
N ASN A 190 -10.68 -17.36 -17.58
CA ASN A 190 -10.15 -16.03 -17.81
C ASN A 190 -8.89 -15.77 -16.98
N PRO A 191 -7.92 -15.05 -17.54
CA PRO A 191 -6.79 -14.59 -16.76
C PRO A 191 -7.24 -13.56 -15.72
N PHE A 192 -6.47 -13.45 -14.65
CA PHE A 192 -6.74 -12.47 -13.60
C PHE A 192 -5.59 -11.48 -13.42
N TYR A 193 -5.94 -10.33 -12.84
CA TYR A 193 -5.04 -9.33 -12.34
C TYR A 193 -5.40 -9.04 -10.87
N VAL A 194 -4.50 -9.36 -9.95
CA VAL A 194 -4.65 -9.03 -8.52
C VAL A 194 -3.64 -7.96 -8.17
N SER A 195 -4.14 -6.82 -7.69
CA SER A 195 -3.36 -5.67 -7.26
C SER A 195 -3.37 -5.58 -5.74
N VAL A 196 -2.23 -5.81 -5.11
CA VAL A 196 -2.05 -5.80 -3.65
C VAL A 196 -1.32 -4.52 -3.27
N HIS A 197 -2.04 -3.60 -2.65
CA HIS A 197 -1.53 -2.28 -2.28
C HIS A 197 -1.37 -2.18 -0.77
N TYR A 198 -0.22 -2.59 -0.27
CA TYR A 198 0.09 -2.45 1.15
C TYR A 198 0.13 -0.98 1.58
N THR A 199 -0.30 -0.70 2.81
CA THR A 199 0.01 0.54 3.51
C THR A 199 1.43 0.52 4.04
N ALA A 200 1.92 -0.67 4.39
CA ALA A 200 3.28 -0.84 4.89
C ALA A 200 4.34 -0.47 3.83
N PRO A 201 5.45 0.13 4.27
CA PRO A 201 5.81 0.56 5.61
C PRO A 201 5.49 2.03 5.95
N HIS A 202 4.44 2.63 5.41
CA HIS A 202 3.98 3.99 5.77
C HIS A 202 3.80 4.13 7.30
N ASP A 203 3.96 5.34 7.86
CA ASP A 203 3.66 5.58 9.27
C ASP A 203 2.20 5.23 9.64
N PRO A 204 1.93 4.95 10.93
CA PRO A 204 2.73 5.14 12.14
C PRO A 204 3.76 4.03 12.39
N TRP A 205 4.94 4.45 12.90
CA TRP A 205 6.05 3.53 13.23
C TRP A 205 6.19 3.32 14.75
N ASP A 206 5.15 3.55 15.51
CA ASP A 206 5.13 3.25 16.94
C ASP A 206 5.11 1.73 17.15
N GLU A 207 5.84 1.26 18.16
CA GLU A 207 6.03 -0.18 18.40
C GLU A 207 4.71 -0.92 18.67
N ASP A 208 3.72 -0.24 19.25
CA ASP A 208 2.38 -0.79 19.53
C ASP A 208 1.50 -0.95 18.28
N GLN A 209 1.93 -0.38 17.16
CA GLN A 209 1.24 -0.53 15.87
C GLN A 209 1.62 -1.81 15.13
N HIS A 210 2.69 -2.49 15.54
CA HIS A 210 3.23 -3.65 14.84
C HIS A 210 3.29 -4.89 15.73
N PRO A 211 3.17 -6.11 15.18
CA PRO A 211 3.27 -7.34 15.95
C PRO A 211 4.63 -7.43 16.68
N ALA A 212 4.58 -7.83 17.95
CA ALA A 212 5.77 -7.87 18.81
C ALA A 212 6.89 -8.74 18.23
N GLU A 213 6.54 -9.81 17.54
CA GLU A 213 7.50 -10.70 16.87
C GLU A 213 8.38 -9.99 15.84
N TYR A 214 7.85 -9.01 15.09
CA TYR A 214 8.63 -8.23 14.15
C TYR A 214 9.40 -7.10 14.84
N ILE A 215 8.84 -6.48 15.88
CA ILE A 215 9.55 -5.50 16.71
C ILE A 215 10.76 -6.12 17.37
N ASP A 216 10.63 -7.33 17.90
CA ASP A 216 11.70 -8.04 18.62
C ASP A 216 12.90 -8.40 17.72
N LEU A 217 12.70 -8.56 16.40
CA LEU A 217 13.80 -8.75 15.45
C LEU A 217 14.81 -7.58 15.50
N TYR A 218 14.35 -6.38 15.82
CA TYR A 218 15.13 -5.14 15.74
C TYR A 218 15.39 -4.48 17.10
N ARG A 219 15.06 -5.15 18.21
CA ARG A 219 15.21 -4.58 19.55
C ARG A 219 16.64 -4.14 19.89
N ASN A 220 17.63 -4.86 19.39
CA ASN A 220 19.05 -4.58 19.59
C ASN A 220 19.76 -4.12 18.29
N CYS A 221 19.02 -3.70 17.28
CA CYS A 221 19.57 -3.25 16.02
C CYS A 221 20.14 -1.84 16.16
N GLU A 222 21.35 -1.60 15.63
CA GLU A 222 21.97 -0.29 15.57
C GLU A 222 21.61 0.53 14.33
N PHE A 223 20.92 -0.10 13.35
CA PHE A 223 20.46 0.51 12.10
C PHE A 223 21.57 1.16 11.28
N THR A 224 22.74 0.52 11.23
CA THR A 224 23.94 1.06 10.56
C THR A 224 23.84 1.10 9.04
N ALA A 225 22.97 0.25 8.47
CA ALA A 225 22.71 0.21 7.03
C ALA A 225 21.62 1.21 6.57
N THR A 226 20.98 1.94 7.49
CA THR A 226 20.00 2.97 7.16
C THR A 226 20.70 4.32 6.95
N PRO A 227 20.38 5.06 5.87
CA PRO A 227 20.91 6.41 5.68
C PRO A 227 20.65 7.29 6.90
N ASP A 228 21.69 8.01 7.36
CA ASP A 228 21.65 8.90 8.51
C ASP A 228 21.92 10.34 8.08
N GLU A 229 21.04 10.85 7.24
CA GLU A 229 21.13 12.21 6.73
C GLU A 229 20.52 13.22 7.73
N PRO A 230 21.02 14.45 7.76
CA PRO A 230 20.40 15.52 8.55
C PRO A 230 18.95 15.75 8.16
N LEU A 231 18.10 16.09 9.13
CA LEU A 231 16.70 16.44 8.86
C LEU A 231 16.64 17.60 7.86
N HIS A 232 15.84 17.44 6.82
CA HIS A 232 15.70 18.48 5.80
C HIS A 232 15.07 19.74 6.41
N PRO A 233 15.59 20.95 6.12
CA PRO A 233 15.08 22.21 6.71
C PRO A 233 13.59 22.47 6.45
N ASN A 234 13.06 21.93 5.36
CA ASN A 234 11.66 22.05 4.99
C ASN A 234 10.82 20.81 5.34
N GLN A 235 11.33 19.91 6.19
CA GLN A 235 10.54 18.79 6.68
C GLN A 235 9.31 19.30 7.42
N ILE A 236 8.13 18.81 7.03
CA ILE A 236 6.88 19.21 7.70
C ILE A 236 6.84 18.65 9.13
N PRO A 237 6.35 19.45 10.09
CA PRO A 237 6.33 19.05 11.52
C PRO A 237 5.53 17.78 11.82
N THR A 238 4.61 17.42 10.93
CA THR A 238 3.77 16.21 11.06
C THR A 238 4.43 14.96 10.51
N ALA A 239 5.54 15.07 9.77
CA ALA A 239 6.27 13.92 9.29
C ALA A 239 7.07 13.30 10.44
N PRO A 240 6.96 11.98 10.68
CA PRO A 240 7.77 11.32 11.69
C PRO A 240 9.26 11.55 11.41
N GLY A 241 10.01 11.84 12.46
CA GLY A 241 11.44 12.05 12.32
C GLY A 241 12.08 12.24 13.68
N GLY A 242 13.35 11.85 13.79
CA GLY A 242 14.05 11.93 15.06
C GLY A 242 15.54 11.74 14.89
N THR A 243 16.27 11.96 15.97
CA THR A 243 17.72 11.71 16.10
C THR A 243 17.99 10.81 17.30
N GLY A 244 19.15 10.19 17.35
CA GLY A 244 19.55 9.35 18.50
C GLY A 244 18.54 8.22 18.77
N GLU A 245 18.11 8.07 20.01
CA GLU A 245 17.21 7.01 20.44
C GLU A 245 15.81 7.12 19.83
N GLU A 246 15.32 8.32 19.60
CA GLU A 246 14.02 8.50 18.90
C GLU A 246 14.09 8.01 17.47
N ARG A 247 15.18 8.28 16.76
CA ARG A 247 15.39 7.72 15.41
C ARG A 247 15.40 6.19 15.44
N LYS A 248 16.11 5.58 16.40
CA LYS A 248 16.15 4.12 16.56
C LYS A 248 14.76 3.54 16.85
N ARG A 249 13.98 4.20 17.69
CA ARG A 249 12.60 3.80 18.00
C ARG A 249 11.73 3.78 16.73
N LEU A 250 11.76 4.85 15.93
CA LEU A 250 11.00 4.95 14.68
C LEU A 250 11.48 3.93 13.64
N LEU A 251 12.79 3.74 13.49
CA LEU A 251 13.35 2.74 12.57
C LEU A 251 12.98 1.30 12.96
N ARG A 252 12.86 1.01 14.25
CA ARG A 252 12.41 -0.29 14.73
C ARG A 252 11.00 -0.60 14.23
N GLY A 253 10.07 0.34 14.36
CA GLY A 253 8.71 0.19 13.82
C GLY A 253 8.69 0.10 12.29
N TYR A 254 9.47 0.94 11.61
CA TYR A 254 9.59 0.90 10.15
C TYR A 254 10.11 -0.46 9.64
N TYR A 255 11.18 -0.97 10.24
CA TYR A 255 11.75 -2.28 9.87
C TYR A 255 10.79 -3.42 10.18
N ALA A 256 10.08 -3.33 11.30
CA ALA A 256 9.04 -4.30 11.66
C ALA A 256 7.91 -4.32 10.63
N ALA A 257 7.45 -3.14 10.19
CA ALA A 257 6.44 -3.03 9.14
C ALA A 257 6.89 -3.66 7.82
N VAL A 258 8.16 -3.42 7.42
CA VAL A 258 8.74 -4.03 6.21
C VAL A 258 8.82 -5.56 6.33
N SER A 259 9.28 -6.08 7.48
CA SER A 259 9.41 -7.54 7.66
C SER A 259 8.06 -8.24 7.76
N ALA A 260 7.06 -7.61 8.38
CA ALA A 260 5.69 -8.12 8.40
C ALA A 260 5.08 -8.16 6.98
N MET A 261 5.31 -7.13 6.20
CA MET A 261 4.89 -7.07 4.80
C MET A 261 5.63 -8.14 3.96
N ASP A 262 6.94 -8.31 4.16
CA ASP A 262 7.73 -9.35 3.48
C ASP A 262 7.18 -10.75 3.75
N ALA A 263 6.73 -11.03 4.98
CA ALA A 263 6.06 -12.29 5.31
C ALA A 263 4.74 -12.46 4.53
N GLY A 264 3.95 -11.38 4.39
CA GLY A 264 2.76 -11.36 3.55
C GLY A 264 3.08 -11.64 2.07
N VAL A 265 4.13 -11.00 1.54
CA VAL A 265 4.62 -11.27 0.17
C VAL A 265 5.02 -12.74 0.03
N GLY A 266 5.67 -13.33 1.03
CA GLY A 266 6.01 -14.76 1.06
C GLY A 266 4.79 -15.65 0.87
N ARG A 267 3.71 -15.39 1.62
CA ARG A 267 2.43 -16.12 1.50
C ARG A 267 1.82 -16.02 0.11
N LEU A 268 1.92 -14.84 -0.53
CA LEU A 268 1.43 -14.63 -1.89
C LEU A 268 2.27 -15.37 -2.94
N LEU A 269 3.59 -15.45 -2.76
CA LEU A 269 4.51 -16.15 -3.67
C LEU A 269 4.41 -17.67 -3.57
N ASP A 270 3.98 -18.20 -2.42
CA ASP A 270 3.79 -19.62 -2.18
C ASP A 270 2.44 -20.14 -2.72
N LYS A 271 1.53 -19.23 -3.08
CA LYS A 271 0.21 -19.50 -3.64
C LYS A 271 0.23 -19.72 -5.14
#